data_7131716eefc005126e9bb6eccf7fb39f
#
_entry.id   7131716eefc005126e9bb6eccf7fb39f
#
_cell.length_a   1.000
_cell.length_b   1.000
_cell.length_c   1.000
_cell.angle_alpha   90.00
_cell.angle_beta   90.00
_cell.angle_gamma   90.00
#
_symmetry.space_group_name_H-M   'P 1'
#
loop_
_entity.id
_entity.type
_entity.pdbx_description
1 polymer ?
#
loop_
_entity_poly.entity_id
_entity_poly.type
_entity_poly.pdbx_seq_one_letter_code
_entity_poly.pdbx_strand_id
1 'polypeptide(L)'
;MKTDFKKIIMKNKIINTFLIFLFGVILGIFSKWLDNLSIDDSVWWQHILGILNLHNVFSLLGIWLLIAITISVFSKTPRRAGINVLCFFLGMTVSYHLYTILFCGFNPMRYMLIWYGFTLISPLLAYVCWYAKGKNKVSMIISSLILSAMFLSSFYIGIWYFDLKSIIDLLIFIETVIVLYVNPKNTI
;
A
#
# COMPACT_ATOMS: atom_id res chain seq x y z
N MET A 1 32.68 20.09 8.32
CA MET A 1 32.11 19.01 9.14
C MET A 1 30.57 19.06 9.26
N LYS A 2 29.90 20.14 9.73
CA LYS A 2 28.41 20.22 9.77
C LYS A 2 27.76 20.18 8.38
N THR A 3 28.32 20.78 7.37
CA THR A 3 27.84 20.81 5.98
C THR A 3 27.88 19.43 5.32
N ASP A 4 28.94 18.66 5.53
CA ASP A 4 29.12 17.33 4.95
C ASP A 4 28.18 16.33 5.58
N PHE A 5 27.98 16.41 6.89
CA PHE A 5 27.01 15.55 7.61
C PHE A 5 25.57 15.80 7.12
N LYS A 6 25.20 17.08 6.89
CA LYS A 6 23.88 17.44 6.35
C LYS A 6 23.68 16.92 4.92
N LYS A 7 24.74 16.93 4.11
CA LYS A 7 24.74 16.42 2.73
C LYS A 7 24.56 14.90 2.67
N ILE A 8 25.23 14.15 3.57
CA ILE A 8 25.09 12.70 3.68
C ILE A 8 23.65 12.32 4.11
N ILE A 9 23.09 13.00 5.11
CA ILE A 9 21.70 12.74 5.56
C ILE A 9 20.69 13.04 4.45
N MET A 10 20.89 14.11 3.67
CA MET A 10 20.01 14.40 2.53
C MET A 10 20.12 13.34 1.45
N LYS A 11 21.32 12.89 1.11
CA LYS A 11 21.55 11.82 0.12
C LYS A 11 20.80 10.54 0.51
N ASN A 12 20.92 10.11 1.75
CA ASN A 12 20.20 8.91 2.25
C ASN A 12 18.68 9.06 2.18
N LYS A 13 18.15 10.27 2.45
CA LYS A 13 16.71 10.55 2.33
C LYS A 13 16.21 10.41 0.89
N ILE A 14 16.94 10.93 -0.07
CA ILE A 14 16.60 10.86 -1.49
C ILE A 14 16.65 9.41 -1.98
N ILE A 15 17.71 8.68 -1.63
CA ILE A 15 17.85 7.27 -1.99
C ILE A 15 16.68 6.45 -1.47
N ASN A 16 16.32 6.62 -0.19
CA ASN A 16 15.19 5.87 0.39
C ASN A 16 13.86 6.17 -0.33
N THR A 17 13.59 7.44 -0.66
CA THR A 17 12.37 7.79 -1.40
C THR A 17 12.39 7.22 -2.81
N PHE A 18 13.54 7.22 -3.47
CA PHE A 18 13.70 6.62 -4.79
C PHE A 18 13.49 5.11 -4.77
N LEU A 19 14.00 4.41 -3.76
CA LEU A 19 13.76 2.97 -3.58
C LEU A 19 12.27 2.67 -3.35
N ILE A 20 11.56 3.50 -2.58
CA ILE A 20 10.12 3.38 -2.37
C ILE A 20 9.35 3.60 -3.69
N PHE A 21 9.76 4.57 -4.50
CA PHE A 21 9.20 4.79 -5.84
C PHE A 21 9.41 3.57 -6.73
N LEU A 22 10.64 3.03 -6.80
CA LEU A 22 10.94 1.82 -7.58
C LEU A 22 10.15 0.61 -7.09
N PHE A 23 9.97 0.45 -5.79
CA PHE A 23 9.11 -0.59 -5.23
C PHE A 23 7.67 -0.43 -5.72
N GLY A 24 7.12 0.79 -5.75
CA GLY A 24 5.82 1.07 -6.34
C GLY A 24 5.76 0.68 -7.82
N VAL A 25 6.77 1.03 -8.60
CA VAL A 25 6.86 0.66 -10.03
C VAL A 25 6.83 -0.85 -10.23
N ILE A 26 7.63 -1.59 -9.48
CA ILE A 26 7.68 -3.06 -9.55
C ILE A 26 6.31 -3.66 -9.23
N LEU A 27 5.68 -3.20 -8.14
CA LEU A 27 4.37 -3.72 -7.74
C LEU A 27 3.26 -3.33 -8.73
N GLY A 28 3.32 -2.15 -9.34
CA GLY A 28 2.35 -1.75 -10.37
C GLY A 28 2.42 -2.61 -11.63
N ILE A 29 3.64 -2.91 -12.10
CA ILE A 29 3.88 -3.84 -13.21
C ILE A 29 3.39 -5.25 -12.83
N PHE A 30 3.76 -5.73 -11.65
CA PHE A 30 3.39 -7.06 -11.16
C PHE A 30 1.88 -7.22 -11.01
N SER A 31 1.21 -6.22 -10.45
CA SER A 31 -0.26 -6.20 -10.33
C SER A 31 -0.93 -6.33 -11.70
N LYS A 32 -0.47 -5.54 -12.68
CA LYS A 32 -1.06 -5.59 -14.02
C LYS A 32 -0.73 -6.89 -14.76
N TRP A 33 0.45 -7.45 -14.55
CA TRP A 33 0.81 -8.76 -15.08
C TRP A 33 -0.10 -9.85 -14.51
N LEU A 34 -0.38 -9.84 -13.20
CA LEU A 34 -1.33 -10.77 -12.57
C LEU A 34 -2.75 -10.61 -13.13
N ASP A 35 -3.21 -9.38 -13.37
CA ASP A 35 -4.54 -9.12 -13.95
C ASP A 35 -4.72 -9.74 -15.35
N ASN A 36 -3.62 -9.88 -16.10
CA ASN A 36 -3.64 -10.43 -17.45
C ASN A 36 -3.31 -11.92 -17.49
N LEU A 37 -2.96 -12.53 -16.36
CA LEU A 37 -2.59 -13.94 -16.31
C LEU A 37 -3.85 -14.81 -16.38
N SER A 38 -3.98 -15.59 -17.47
CA SER A 38 -4.93 -16.69 -17.52
C SER A 38 -4.40 -17.84 -16.67
N ILE A 39 -5.13 -18.21 -15.61
CA ILE A 39 -4.71 -19.30 -14.72
C ILE A 39 -5.00 -20.64 -15.42
N ASP A 40 -3.94 -21.42 -15.62
CA ASP A 40 -4.00 -22.81 -16.06
C ASP A 40 -3.68 -23.72 -14.87
N ASP A 41 -4.69 -24.44 -14.39
CA ASP A 41 -4.58 -25.32 -13.21
C ASP A 41 -3.62 -26.51 -13.44
N SER A 42 -3.24 -26.80 -14.68
CA SER A 42 -2.25 -27.82 -14.99
C SER A 42 -0.82 -27.41 -14.62
N VAL A 43 -0.58 -26.10 -14.47
CA VAL A 43 0.73 -25.53 -14.15
C VAL A 43 0.79 -25.24 -12.65
N TRP A 44 1.61 -25.97 -11.90
CA TRP A 44 1.66 -25.95 -10.43
C TRP A 44 1.76 -24.56 -9.80
N TRP A 45 2.57 -23.64 -10.35
CA TRP A 45 2.71 -22.29 -9.79
C TRP A 45 1.48 -21.41 -10.07
N GLN A 46 0.80 -21.62 -11.23
CA GLN A 46 -0.45 -20.91 -11.53
C GLN A 46 -1.60 -21.41 -10.68
N HIS A 47 -1.63 -22.72 -10.39
CA HIS A 47 -2.56 -23.29 -9.42
C HIS A 47 -2.42 -22.67 -8.02
N ILE A 48 -1.17 -22.45 -7.54
CA ILE A 48 -0.91 -21.76 -6.27
C ILE A 48 -1.42 -20.30 -6.32
N LEU A 49 -1.15 -19.58 -7.41
CA LEU A 49 -1.65 -18.20 -7.60
C LEU A 49 -3.19 -18.15 -7.58
N GLY A 50 -3.84 -19.16 -8.17
CA GLY A 50 -5.30 -19.33 -8.15
C GLY A 50 -5.84 -19.58 -6.75
N ILE A 51 -5.25 -20.52 -5.99
CA ILE A 51 -5.64 -20.80 -4.59
C ILE A 51 -5.49 -19.56 -3.71
N LEU A 52 -4.38 -18.83 -3.85
CA LEU A 52 -4.13 -17.60 -3.11
C LEU A 52 -4.95 -16.41 -3.61
N ASN A 53 -5.63 -16.57 -4.76
CA ASN A 53 -6.45 -15.52 -5.36
C ASN A 53 -5.73 -14.16 -5.49
N LEU A 54 -4.42 -14.20 -5.79
CA LEU A 54 -3.56 -13.01 -5.78
C LEU A 54 -4.01 -11.94 -6.78
N HIS A 55 -4.62 -12.35 -7.90
CA HIS A 55 -5.26 -11.44 -8.84
C HIS A 55 -6.26 -10.49 -8.11
N ASN A 56 -7.17 -11.04 -7.31
CA ASN A 56 -8.13 -10.22 -6.57
C ASN A 56 -7.47 -9.39 -5.46
N VAL A 57 -6.47 -9.94 -4.78
CA VAL A 57 -5.75 -9.23 -3.71
C VAL A 57 -5.13 -7.93 -4.21
N PHE A 58 -4.45 -7.96 -5.35
CA PHE A 58 -3.83 -6.78 -5.96
C PHE A 58 -4.83 -5.86 -6.68
N SER A 59 -6.00 -6.35 -7.04
CA SER A 59 -7.10 -5.54 -7.59
C SER A 59 -7.88 -4.79 -6.50
N LEU A 60 -7.79 -5.23 -5.23
CA LEU A 60 -8.46 -4.62 -4.09
C LEU A 60 -7.58 -3.60 -3.38
N LEU A 61 -8.20 -2.65 -2.70
CA LEU A 61 -7.53 -1.55 -2.02
C LEU A 61 -6.73 -2.01 -0.78
N GLY A 62 -7.07 -3.16 -0.17
CA GLY A 62 -6.53 -3.61 1.13
C GLY A 62 -5.01 -3.70 1.17
N ILE A 63 -4.39 -4.39 0.21
CA ILE A 63 -2.92 -4.55 0.17
C ILE A 63 -2.21 -3.20 -0.02
N TRP A 64 -2.76 -2.31 -0.84
CA TRP A 64 -2.19 -1.00 -1.08
C TRP A 64 -2.26 -0.10 0.15
N LEU A 65 -3.34 -0.20 0.92
CA LEU A 65 -3.48 0.48 2.22
C LEU A 65 -2.47 -0.06 3.24
N LEU A 66 -2.31 -1.38 3.35
CA LEU A 66 -1.32 -1.99 4.25
C LEU A 66 0.10 -1.46 3.96
N ILE A 67 0.50 -1.44 2.69
CA ILE A 67 1.80 -0.93 2.27
C ILE A 67 1.93 0.56 2.61
N ALA A 68 0.91 1.37 2.31
CA ALA A 68 0.90 2.79 2.62
C ALA A 68 0.96 3.08 4.13
N ILE A 69 0.24 2.30 4.95
CA ILE A 69 0.28 2.37 6.41
C ILE A 69 1.69 2.04 6.91
N THR A 70 2.28 0.96 6.40
CA THR A 70 3.64 0.54 6.75
C THR A 70 4.66 1.62 6.42
N ILE A 71 4.66 2.15 5.19
CA ILE A 71 5.55 3.26 4.80
C ILE A 71 5.33 4.48 5.70
N SER A 72 4.08 4.80 6.06
CA SER A 72 3.75 5.95 6.90
C SER A 72 4.29 5.79 8.32
N VAL A 73 3.98 4.67 8.96
CA VAL A 73 4.34 4.37 10.35
C VAL A 73 5.86 4.30 10.52
N PHE A 74 6.59 3.70 9.58
CA PHE A 74 8.05 3.58 9.63
C PHE A 74 8.81 4.80 9.08
N SER A 75 8.11 5.82 8.58
CA SER A 75 8.74 7.07 8.16
C SER A 75 9.22 7.89 9.37
N LYS A 76 10.38 8.55 9.23
CA LYS A 76 11.01 9.34 10.32
C LYS A 76 10.21 10.57 10.75
N THR A 77 9.45 11.18 9.85
CA THR A 77 8.62 12.37 10.10
C THR A 77 7.32 12.30 9.32
N PRO A 78 6.24 13.00 9.76
CA PRO A 78 4.97 12.98 9.04
C PRO A 78 5.07 13.55 7.62
N ARG A 79 5.90 14.57 7.39
CA ARG A 79 6.17 15.10 6.04
C ARG A 79 6.84 14.06 5.14
N ARG A 80 7.76 13.26 5.71
CA ARG A 80 8.41 12.16 4.97
C ARG A 80 7.44 11.02 4.67
N ALA A 81 6.52 10.72 5.58
CA ALA A 81 5.46 9.75 5.34
C ALA A 81 4.65 10.16 4.11
N GLY A 82 4.17 11.40 4.05
CA GLY A 82 3.42 11.92 2.90
C GLY A 82 4.20 11.81 1.58
N ILE A 83 5.46 12.27 1.57
CA ILE A 83 6.29 12.21 0.35
C ILE A 83 6.56 10.76 -0.08
N ASN A 84 6.90 9.89 0.84
CA ASN A 84 7.21 8.49 0.53
C ASN A 84 6.00 7.75 -0.03
N VAL A 85 4.82 7.93 0.58
CA VAL A 85 3.58 7.29 0.11
C VAL A 85 3.13 7.87 -1.23
N LEU A 86 3.27 9.19 -1.44
CA LEU A 86 3.02 9.79 -2.75
C LEU A 86 3.91 9.18 -3.83
N CYS A 87 5.22 9.08 -3.58
CA CYS A 87 6.17 8.48 -4.52
C CYS A 87 5.85 7.00 -4.79
N PHE A 88 5.46 6.25 -3.77
CA PHE A 88 5.02 4.87 -3.90
C PHE A 88 3.82 4.76 -4.86
N PHE A 89 2.74 5.50 -4.59
CA PHE A 89 1.54 5.46 -5.43
C PHE A 89 1.77 6.03 -6.83
N LEU A 90 2.59 7.06 -6.99
CA LEU A 90 2.97 7.54 -8.33
C LEU A 90 3.70 6.45 -9.12
N GLY A 91 4.67 5.78 -8.51
CA GLY A 91 5.36 4.66 -9.15
C GLY A 91 4.37 3.57 -9.56
N MET A 92 3.49 3.15 -8.66
CA MET A 92 2.51 2.10 -8.88
C MET A 92 1.49 2.47 -9.97
N THR A 93 0.82 3.63 -9.84
CA THR A 93 -0.25 4.01 -10.77
C THR A 93 0.27 4.30 -12.17
N VAL A 94 1.41 4.97 -12.29
CA VAL A 94 1.99 5.28 -13.60
C VAL A 94 2.47 4.00 -14.29
N SER A 95 3.16 3.11 -13.59
CA SER A 95 3.67 1.86 -14.18
C SER A 95 2.53 0.91 -14.58
N TYR A 96 1.50 0.76 -13.74
CA TYR A 96 0.29 -0.01 -14.08
C TYR A 96 -0.39 0.54 -15.34
N HIS A 97 -0.56 1.87 -15.41
CA HIS A 97 -1.20 2.51 -16.56
C HIS A 97 -0.38 2.35 -17.84
N LEU A 98 0.94 2.62 -17.77
CA LEU A 98 1.84 2.46 -18.91
C LEU A 98 1.87 1.00 -19.40
N TYR A 99 1.94 0.03 -18.49
CA TYR A 99 1.89 -1.38 -18.85
C TYR A 99 0.59 -1.70 -19.61
N THR A 100 -0.56 -1.19 -19.13
CA THR A 100 -1.84 -1.42 -19.79
C THR A 100 -1.88 -0.86 -21.20
N ILE A 101 -1.37 0.35 -21.41
CA ILE A 101 -1.34 0.96 -22.76
C ILE A 101 -0.38 0.20 -23.68
N LEU A 102 0.82 -0.13 -23.20
CA LEU A 102 1.89 -0.69 -24.05
C LEU A 102 1.68 -2.17 -24.36
N PHE A 103 1.17 -2.95 -23.42
CA PHE A 103 1.09 -4.41 -23.55
C PHE A 103 -0.34 -4.94 -23.71
N CYS A 104 -1.36 -4.22 -23.24
CA CYS A 104 -2.75 -4.65 -23.39
C CYS A 104 -3.48 -3.91 -24.53
N GLY A 105 -2.89 -2.86 -25.10
CA GLY A 105 -3.42 -2.17 -26.27
C GLY A 105 -4.66 -1.32 -26.05
N PHE A 106 -5.04 -1.02 -24.79
CA PHE A 106 -6.18 -0.14 -24.48
C PHE A 106 -5.84 0.85 -23.37
N ASN A 107 -6.58 1.97 -23.33
CA ASN A 107 -6.39 3.01 -22.32
C ASN A 107 -7.52 2.96 -21.26
N PRO A 108 -7.26 2.49 -20.02
CA PRO A 108 -8.24 2.38 -18.95
C PRO A 108 -8.46 3.71 -18.21
N MET A 109 -8.48 4.86 -18.88
CA MET A 109 -8.43 6.19 -18.26
C MET A 109 -9.52 6.41 -17.21
N ARG A 110 -10.75 5.93 -17.42
CA ARG A 110 -11.85 6.08 -16.44
C ARG A 110 -11.56 5.38 -15.11
N TYR A 111 -10.99 4.17 -15.18
CA TYR A 111 -10.54 3.42 -13.99
C TYR A 111 -9.33 4.09 -13.34
N MET A 112 -8.37 4.52 -14.15
CA MET A 112 -7.15 5.16 -13.66
C MET A 112 -7.39 6.52 -12.99
N LEU A 113 -8.44 7.26 -13.37
CA LEU A 113 -8.79 8.51 -12.69
C LEU A 113 -9.06 8.33 -11.19
N ILE A 114 -9.68 7.21 -10.79
CA ILE A 114 -9.91 6.88 -9.39
C ILE A 114 -8.58 6.71 -8.66
N TRP A 115 -7.66 5.95 -9.25
CA TRP A 115 -6.34 5.70 -8.69
C TRP A 115 -5.45 6.95 -8.64
N TYR A 116 -5.50 7.81 -9.67
CA TYR A 116 -4.82 9.10 -9.65
C TYR A 116 -5.40 10.03 -8.58
N GLY A 117 -6.72 10.07 -8.43
CA GLY A 117 -7.38 10.82 -7.35
C GLY A 117 -6.93 10.33 -5.97
N PHE A 118 -6.89 9.00 -5.77
CA PHE A 118 -6.38 8.39 -4.55
C PHE A 118 -4.90 8.72 -4.31
N THR A 119 -4.08 8.69 -5.36
CA THR A 119 -2.66 9.06 -5.31
C THR A 119 -2.46 10.51 -4.84
N LEU A 120 -3.29 11.45 -5.33
CA LEU A 120 -3.22 12.86 -4.93
C LEU A 120 -3.59 13.09 -3.45
N ILE A 121 -4.54 12.32 -2.92
CA ILE A 121 -4.98 12.43 -1.51
C ILE A 121 -4.04 11.66 -0.57
N SER A 122 -3.33 10.67 -1.06
CA SER A 122 -2.50 9.75 -0.26
C SER A 122 -1.46 10.43 0.64
N PRO A 123 -0.77 11.54 0.26
CA PRO A 123 0.18 12.20 1.13
C PRO A 123 -0.47 12.81 2.38
N LEU A 124 -1.70 13.30 2.26
CA LEU A 124 -2.45 13.82 3.41
C LEU A 124 -2.85 12.68 4.36
N LEU A 125 -3.36 11.58 3.81
CA LEU A 125 -3.71 10.40 4.60
C LEU A 125 -2.47 9.80 5.29
N ALA A 126 -1.34 9.71 4.60
CA ALA A 126 -0.09 9.23 5.15
C ALA A 126 0.47 10.15 6.25
N TYR A 127 0.33 11.46 6.09
CA TYR A 127 0.70 12.43 7.11
C TYR A 127 -0.08 12.20 8.41
N VAL A 128 -1.39 11.99 8.33
CA VAL A 128 -2.26 11.68 9.47
C VAL A 128 -1.93 10.29 10.04
N CYS A 129 -1.79 9.28 9.19
CA CYS A 129 -1.47 7.90 9.55
C CYS A 129 -0.16 7.80 10.36
N TRP A 130 0.83 8.68 10.10
CA TRP A 130 2.08 8.72 10.86
C TRP A 130 1.86 8.92 12.35
N TYR A 131 0.82 9.62 12.76
CA TYR A 131 0.49 9.85 14.17
C TYR A 131 -0.12 8.62 14.85
N ALA A 132 -0.53 7.59 14.12
CA ALA A 132 -1.06 6.35 14.69
C ALA A 132 -0.07 5.64 15.61
N LYS A 133 1.24 5.81 15.41
CA LYS A 133 2.32 5.20 16.21
C LYS A 133 2.55 5.82 17.60
N GLY A 134 1.76 6.79 18.02
CA GLY A 134 1.86 7.42 19.35
C GLY A 134 1.19 6.59 20.44
N LYS A 135 1.36 7.04 21.70
CA LYS A 135 0.67 6.47 22.88
C LYS A 135 -0.39 7.42 23.47
N ASN A 136 -0.69 8.51 22.78
CA ASN A 136 -1.66 9.50 23.22
C ASN A 136 -3.08 9.20 22.69
N LYS A 137 -4.10 9.89 23.21
CA LYS A 137 -5.49 9.71 22.81
C LYS A 137 -5.72 9.88 21.30
N VAL A 138 -5.04 10.86 20.68
CA VAL A 138 -5.13 11.11 19.22
C VAL A 138 -4.61 9.90 18.43
N SER A 139 -3.49 9.34 18.86
CA SER A 139 -2.92 8.13 18.25
C SER A 139 -3.87 6.95 18.34
N MET A 140 -4.52 6.74 19.48
CA MET A 140 -5.52 5.67 19.65
C MET A 140 -6.71 5.86 18.71
N ILE A 141 -7.22 7.08 18.57
CA ILE A 141 -8.32 7.38 17.65
C ILE A 141 -7.91 7.06 16.19
N ILE A 142 -6.73 7.54 15.78
CA ILE A 142 -6.24 7.30 14.41
C ILE A 142 -6.04 5.80 14.16
N SER A 143 -5.42 5.08 15.09
CA SER A 143 -5.24 3.62 14.97
C SER A 143 -6.57 2.88 14.89
N SER A 144 -7.55 3.27 15.73
CA SER A 144 -8.88 2.67 15.70
C SER A 144 -9.60 2.90 14.37
N LEU A 145 -9.49 4.11 13.80
CA LEU A 145 -10.07 4.42 12.49
C LEU A 145 -9.42 3.59 11.38
N ILE A 146 -8.08 3.46 11.40
CA ILE A 146 -7.34 2.63 10.43
C ILE A 146 -7.79 1.17 10.55
N LEU A 147 -7.81 0.61 11.78
CA LEU A 147 -8.22 -0.77 12.00
C LEU A 147 -9.67 -1.01 11.61
N SER A 148 -10.58 -0.07 11.89
CA SER A 148 -11.98 -0.17 11.45
C SER A 148 -12.09 -0.18 9.92
N ALA A 149 -11.35 0.68 9.22
CA ALA A 149 -11.34 0.70 7.75
C ALA A 149 -10.79 -0.59 7.16
N MET A 150 -9.71 -1.13 7.72
CA MET A 150 -9.12 -2.40 7.29
C MET A 150 -10.03 -3.59 7.61
N PHE A 151 -10.70 -3.60 8.76
CA PHE A 151 -11.70 -4.60 9.10
C PHE A 151 -12.85 -4.59 8.09
N LEU A 152 -13.44 -3.44 7.80
CA LEU A 152 -14.49 -3.29 6.80
C LEU A 152 -14.04 -3.71 5.39
N SER A 153 -12.75 -3.54 5.06
CA SER A 153 -12.21 -4.00 3.79
C SER A 153 -12.09 -5.51 3.69
N SER A 154 -11.95 -6.21 4.82
CA SER A 154 -11.70 -7.67 4.89
C SER A 154 -12.97 -8.50 4.96
N PHE A 155 -14.12 -7.90 5.30
CA PHE A 155 -15.37 -8.63 5.50
C PHE A 155 -16.49 -8.13 4.58
N TYR A 156 -17.38 -9.05 4.19
CA TYR A 156 -18.69 -8.72 3.64
C TYR A 156 -19.65 -8.53 4.82
N ILE A 157 -20.18 -7.32 4.96
CA ILE A 157 -21.10 -6.97 6.05
C ILE A 157 -22.43 -6.58 5.45
N GLY A 158 -23.46 -7.39 5.70
CA GLY A 158 -24.84 -7.11 5.36
C GLY A 158 -25.72 -7.11 6.60
N ILE A 159 -26.99 -6.72 6.45
CA ILE A 159 -27.95 -6.67 7.57
C ILE A 159 -28.15 -8.06 8.21
N TRP A 160 -28.07 -9.10 7.38
CA TRP A 160 -28.38 -10.48 7.80
C TRP A 160 -27.21 -11.45 7.61
N TYR A 161 -26.06 -10.99 7.13
CA TYR A 161 -24.88 -11.84 6.92
C TYR A 161 -23.59 -11.12 7.27
N PHE A 162 -22.64 -11.90 7.77
CA PHE A 162 -21.28 -11.50 8.05
C PHE A 162 -20.38 -12.62 7.56
N ASP A 163 -19.53 -12.32 6.57
CA ASP A 163 -18.65 -13.33 5.95
C ASP A 163 -17.29 -12.74 5.65
N LEU A 164 -16.27 -13.59 5.63
CA LEU A 164 -14.91 -13.23 5.30
C LEU A 164 -14.75 -13.19 3.77
N LYS A 165 -14.17 -12.12 3.22
CA LYS A 165 -13.90 -12.01 1.79
C LYS A 165 -12.90 -13.04 1.30
N SER A 166 -11.73 -13.11 1.96
CA SER A 166 -10.70 -14.12 1.72
C SER A 166 -9.80 -14.27 2.93
N ILE A 167 -9.08 -15.40 2.99
CA ILE A 167 -8.05 -15.64 4.03
C ILE A 167 -6.94 -14.59 3.94
N ILE A 168 -6.60 -14.14 2.73
CA ILE A 168 -5.54 -13.13 2.53
C ILE A 168 -6.00 -11.77 3.04
N ASP A 169 -7.26 -11.38 2.85
CA ASP A 169 -7.78 -10.13 3.42
C ASP A 169 -7.73 -10.14 4.95
N LEU A 170 -7.98 -11.30 5.58
CA LEU A 170 -7.81 -11.47 7.01
C LEU A 170 -6.33 -11.34 7.43
N LEU A 171 -5.40 -11.93 6.67
CA LEU A 171 -3.97 -11.78 6.92
C LEU A 171 -3.51 -10.32 6.78
N ILE A 172 -3.98 -9.60 5.76
CA ILE A 172 -3.72 -8.17 5.57
C ILE A 172 -4.22 -7.35 6.77
N PHE A 173 -5.40 -7.68 7.31
CA PHE A 173 -5.92 -7.05 8.53
C PHE A 173 -5.02 -7.35 9.73
N ILE A 174 -4.64 -8.62 9.95
CA ILE A 174 -3.75 -9.03 11.05
C ILE A 174 -2.39 -8.32 10.95
N GLU A 175 -1.79 -8.27 9.76
CA GLU A 175 -0.53 -7.56 9.53
C GLU A 175 -0.67 -6.06 9.82
N THR A 176 -1.80 -5.45 9.49
CA THR A 176 -2.06 -4.05 9.85
C THR A 176 -2.06 -3.85 11.38
N VAL A 177 -2.68 -4.76 12.12
CA VAL A 177 -2.64 -4.75 13.58
C VAL A 177 -1.20 -4.83 14.08
N ILE A 178 -0.41 -5.78 13.56
CA ILE A 178 1.00 -5.95 13.93
C ILE A 178 1.80 -4.67 13.64
N VAL A 179 1.67 -4.08 12.44
CA VAL A 179 2.37 -2.85 12.03
C VAL A 179 2.06 -1.68 12.97
N LEU A 180 0.82 -1.55 13.41
CA LEU A 180 0.42 -0.49 14.35
C LEU A 180 0.88 -0.74 15.78
N TYR A 181 0.97 -2.01 16.20
CA TYR A 181 1.43 -2.41 17.54
C TYR A 181 2.96 -2.45 17.65
N VAL A 182 3.68 -2.86 16.61
CA VAL A 182 5.15 -2.80 16.56
C VAL A 182 5.56 -1.34 16.55
N ASN A 183 5.78 -0.79 17.73
CA ASN A 183 6.05 0.62 17.94
C ASN A 183 7.47 0.97 17.44
N PRO A 184 7.63 1.62 16.27
CA PRO A 184 8.95 1.94 15.72
C PRO A 184 9.70 3.02 16.51
N LYS A 185 9.12 3.55 17.63
CA LYS A 185 9.82 4.50 18.50
C LYS A 185 10.96 3.85 19.30
N ASN A 186 10.99 2.52 19.39
CA ASN A 186 12.05 1.81 20.10
C ASN A 186 13.19 1.34 19.17
N THR A 187 13.16 1.69 17.88
CA THR A 187 14.15 1.25 16.87
C THR A 187 15.01 2.41 16.33
N ILE A 188 15.10 3.54 17.04
CA ILE A 188 16.02 4.64 16.71
C ILE A 188 16.76 5.08 17.96
#